data_fcdb9388341f365b3a902cdfbfcb333a
#
_entry.id   fcdb9388341f365b3a902cdfbfcb333a
#
_cell.length_a   1.000
_cell.length_b   1.000
_cell.length_c   1.000
_cell.angle_alpha   90.00
_cell.angle_beta   90.00
_cell.angle_gamma   90.00
#
_symmetry.space_group_name_H-M   'P 1'
#
loop_
_entity.id
_entity.type
_entity.pdbx_description
1 polymer ?
#
loop_
_entity_poly.entity_id
_entity_poly.type
_entity_poly.pdbx_seq_one_letter_code
_entity_poly.pdbx_strand_id
1 'polypeptide(L)'
;ELVGRRECFVSQLFKGTMPKPNPSSSGDSLSLPARLVRGGYPEATRRKIDDRRAAWFASYISTILQRDVRDPARVDALHALPNLLKLLAARASGLLNLADVGRDAGLPHSTLTRYLALLETVFLVYRLPAWSPNLGQRLVKAPKLHVVDAGLACHLIGADAQRLAEDRPLLGRMLETFVVGELRK
;
A
#
# COMPACT_ATOMS: atom_id res chain seq x y z
N GLU A 1 3.62 14.26 9.58
CA GLU A 1 4.31 13.86 10.84
C GLU A 1 5.84 13.92 10.70
N LEU A 2 6.43 13.49 9.59
CA LEU A 2 7.89 13.53 9.37
C LEU A 2 8.49 14.96 9.41
N VAL A 3 7.66 15.99 9.34
CA VAL A 3 8.08 17.41 9.34
C VAL A 3 7.68 18.12 10.65
N GLY A 4 7.10 17.39 11.62
CA GLY A 4 6.72 17.95 12.94
C GLY A 4 5.60 18.98 12.92
N ARG A 5 4.82 19.07 11.84
CA ARG A 5 3.67 19.98 11.71
C ARG A 5 2.36 19.25 11.90
N ARG A 6 1.41 19.85 12.61
CA ARG A 6 0.05 19.31 12.70
C ARG A 6 -0.63 19.39 11.33
N GLU A 7 -1.05 18.23 10.84
CA GLU A 7 -1.87 18.11 9.65
C GLU A 7 -3.25 18.71 9.91
N CYS A 8 -3.65 19.69 9.11
CA CYS A 8 -4.98 20.30 9.19
C CYS A 8 -5.79 20.12 7.90
N PHE A 9 -5.27 19.39 6.93
CA PHE A 9 -5.88 19.19 5.61
C PHE A 9 -7.32 18.67 5.71
N VAL A 10 -7.51 17.55 6.41
CA VAL A 10 -8.82 16.92 6.56
C VAL A 10 -9.80 17.85 7.27
N SER A 11 -9.37 18.50 8.38
CA SER A 11 -10.24 19.40 9.13
C SER A 11 -10.61 20.66 8.34
N GLN A 12 -9.73 21.18 7.48
CA GLN A 12 -10.03 22.31 6.59
C GLN A 12 -10.99 21.88 5.47
N LEU A 13 -10.80 20.70 4.90
CA LEU A 13 -11.70 20.16 3.87
C LEU A 13 -13.13 20.02 4.40
N PHE A 14 -13.31 19.47 5.60
CA PHE A 14 -14.64 19.37 6.23
C PHE A 14 -15.28 20.72 6.62
N LYS A 15 -14.48 21.75 6.78
CA LYS A 15 -14.97 23.13 6.97
C LYS A 15 -15.30 23.86 5.66
N GLY A 16 -15.19 23.16 4.53
CA GLY A 16 -15.41 23.74 3.19
C GLY A 16 -14.33 24.72 2.75
N THR A 17 -13.19 24.75 3.44
CA THR A 17 -12.07 25.61 3.11
C THR A 17 -11.01 24.81 2.36
N MET A 18 -10.73 25.19 1.11
CA MET A 18 -9.64 24.51 0.37
C MET A 18 -8.29 24.77 1.03
N PRO A 19 -7.57 23.74 1.45
CA PRO A 19 -6.25 23.88 2.03
C PRO A 19 -5.31 24.52 1.01
N LYS A 20 -4.68 25.63 1.38
CA LYS A 20 -3.68 26.27 0.50
C LYS A 20 -2.40 25.41 0.48
N PRO A 21 -1.84 25.15 -0.72
CA PRO A 21 -0.53 24.52 -0.79
C PRO A 21 0.47 25.36 0.02
N ASN A 22 1.25 24.70 0.88
CA ASN A 22 2.29 25.38 1.62
C ASN A 22 3.56 25.44 0.75
N PRO A 23 3.92 26.60 0.18
CA PRO A 23 5.11 26.72 -0.67
C PRO A 23 6.43 26.56 0.10
N SER A 24 6.38 26.65 1.44
CA SER A 24 7.57 26.56 2.28
C SER A 24 8.04 25.12 2.60
N SER A 25 7.45 24.10 2.01
CA SER A 25 7.99 22.74 2.04
C SER A 25 9.14 22.52 1.04
N SER A 26 9.89 23.59 0.74
CA SER A 26 11.03 23.62 -0.18
C SER A 26 12.24 22.77 0.22
N GLY A 27 12.13 21.95 1.25
CA GLY A 27 13.22 21.07 1.68
C GLY A 27 13.35 19.73 0.91
N ASP A 28 12.33 19.32 0.16
CA ASP A 28 12.35 18.05 -0.54
C ASP A 28 12.18 18.27 -2.06
N SER A 29 13.31 18.37 -2.76
CA SER A 29 13.37 18.57 -4.22
C SER A 29 13.01 17.30 -5.03
N LEU A 30 12.51 16.25 -4.34
CA LEU A 30 12.15 15.00 -5.01
C LEU A 30 10.94 15.17 -5.92
N SER A 31 11.05 14.63 -7.15
CA SER A 31 9.90 14.48 -8.06
C SER A 31 8.81 13.61 -7.41
N LEU A 32 7.56 13.76 -7.88
CA LEU A 32 6.46 12.92 -7.39
C LEU A 32 6.76 11.41 -7.50
N PRO A 33 7.24 10.87 -8.64
CA PRO A 33 7.61 9.46 -8.73
C PRO A 33 8.65 9.04 -7.68
N ALA A 34 9.71 9.82 -7.47
CA ALA A 34 10.74 9.53 -6.49
C ALA A 34 10.19 9.55 -5.05
N ARG A 35 9.24 10.44 -4.76
CA ARG A 35 8.56 10.50 -3.46
C ARG A 35 7.71 9.26 -3.21
N LEU A 36 6.97 8.79 -4.21
CA LEU A 36 6.15 7.58 -4.12
C LEU A 36 7.01 6.33 -3.87
N VAL A 37 8.12 6.19 -4.62
CA VAL A 37 9.06 5.06 -4.46
C VAL A 37 9.76 5.08 -3.09
N ARG A 38 10.05 6.28 -2.56
CA ARG A 38 10.63 6.41 -1.22
C ARG A 38 9.69 5.90 -0.13
N GLY A 39 8.37 6.09 -0.31
CA GLY A 39 7.36 5.72 0.67
C GLY A 39 7.35 6.61 1.91
N GLY A 40 6.56 6.20 2.91
CA GLY A 40 6.35 6.92 4.17
C GLY A 40 6.91 6.22 5.42
N TYR A 41 7.51 5.04 5.31
CA TYR A 41 8.15 4.40 6.46
C TYR A 41 9.38 5.19 6.92
N PRO A 42 9.46 5.62 8.21
CA PRO A 42 10.57 6.45 8.70
C PRO A 42 11.95 5.82 8.44
N GLU A 43 12.06 4.52 8.64
CA GLU A 43 13.31 3.80 8.41
C GLU A 43 13.69 3.69 6.93
N ALA A 44 12.72 3.57 6.02
CA ALA A 44 12.95 3.58 4.59
C ALA A 44 13.37 4.97 4.09
N THR A 45 12.70 6.02 4.60
CA THR A 45 12.97 7.42 4.20
C THR A 45 14.34 7.92 4.63
N ARG A 46 14.92 7.39 5.72
CA ARG A 46 16.29 7.68 6.17
C ARG A 46 17.37 7.11 5.24
N ARG A 47 17.04 6.10 4.44
CA ARG A 47 17.96 5.44 3.51
C ARG A 47 17.97 6.16 2.17
N LYS A 48 19.01 6.97 1.94
CA LYS A 48 19.15 7.76 0.71
C LYS A 48 19.52 6.93 -0.52
N ILE A 49 20.16 5.77 -0.32
CA ILE A 49 20.59 4.85 -1.39
C ILE A 49 19.47 3.86 -1.65
N ASP A 50 19.05 3.75 -2.92
CA ASP A 50 17.90 2.95 -3.33
C ASP A 50 18.06 1.46 -3.02
N ASP A 51 19.25 0.89 -3.24
CA ASP A 51 19.54 -0.51 -2.92
C ASP A 51 19.40 -0.80 -1.42
N ARG A 52 19.85 0.12 -0.56
CA ARG A 52 19.69 -0.02 0.89
C ARG A 52 18.24 0.08 1.35
N ARG A 53 17.44 0.90 0.65
CA ARG A 53 16.01 1.00 0.90
C ARG A 53 15.28 -0.26 0.44
N ALA A 54 15.62 -0.78 -0.74
CA ALA A 54 15.10 -2.04 -1.25
C ALA A 54 15.42 -3.22 -0.33
N ALA A 55 16.66 -3.32 0.14
CA ALA A 55 17.08 -4.32 1.11
C ALA A 55 16.30 -4.21 2.44
N TRP A 56 16.01 -2.99 2.88
CA TRP A 56 15.19 -2.77 4.07
C TRP A 56 13.75 -3.25 3.88
N PHE A 57 13.10 -2.93 2.75
CA PHE A 57 11.75 -3.41 2.46
C PHE A 57 11.70 -4.94 2.38
N ALA A 58 12.68 -5.56 1.73
CA ALA A 58 12.78 -7.02 1.67
C ALA A 58 12.90 -7.65 3.05
N SER A 59 13.78 -7.12 3.90
CA SER A 59 13.97 -7.57 5.29
C SER A 59 12.70 -7.34 6.14
N TYR A 60 12.05 -6.20 5.98
CA TYR A 60 10.81 -5.87 6.69
C TYR A 60 9.70 -6.86 6.38
N ILE A 61 9.44 -7.12 5.09
CA ILE A 61 8.43 -8.09 4.64
C ILE A 61 8.75 -9.48 5.18
N SER A 62 10.00 -9.93 5.01
CA SER A 62 10.44 -11.25 5.48
C SER A 62 10.25 -11.40 6.99
N THR A 63 10.65 -10.39 7.77
CA THR A 63 10.52 -10.41 9.24
C THR A 63 9.06 -10.50 9.67
N ILE A 64 8.17 -9.69 9.07
CA ILE A 64 6.74 -9.72 9.41
C ILE A 64 6.14 -11.08 9.06
N LEU A 65 6.35 -11.55 7.83
CA LEU A 65 5.75 -12.80 7.37
C LEU A 65 6.27 -14.01 8.16
N GLN A 66 7.56 -14.04 8.54
CA GLN A 66 8.13 -15.12 9.35
C GLN A 66 7.66 -15.08 10.82
N ARG A 67 7.50 -13.88 11.39
CA ARG A 67 7.10 -13.73 12.78
C ARG A 67 5.65 -14.20 13.01
N ASP A 68 4.77 -13.88 12.07
CA ASP A 68 3.33 -14.12 12.24
C ASP A 68 2.89 -15.51 11.74
N VAL A 69 3.79 -16.24 11.05
CA VAL A 69 3.56 -17.64 10.61
C VAL A 69 4.29 -18.64 11.53
N ARG A 70 4.34 -18.39 12.83
CA ARG A 70 4.97 -19.31 13.80
C ARG A 70 4.23 -20.64 14.02
N ASP A 71 3.06 -20.81 13.44
CA ASP A 71 2.31 -22.06 13.51
C ASP A 71 2.88 -23.08 12.51
N PRO A 72 3.44 -24.23 12.96
CA PRO A 72 3.96 -25.28 12.07
C PRO A 72 2.94 -25.80 11.05
N ALA A 73 1.64 -25.70 11.35
CA ALA A 73 0.56 -26.06 10.42
C ALA A 73 0.42 -25.07 9.23
N ARG A 74 1.22 -23.99 9.18
CA ARG A 74 1.16 -22.93 8.16
C ARG A 74 2.41 -22.82 7.29
N VAL A 75 3.21 -23.87 7.19
CA VAL A 75 4.45 -23.89 6.36
C VAL A 75 4.14 -23.50 4.90
N ASP A 76 3.01 -23.95 4.36
CA ASP A 76 2.59 -23.59 3.00
C ASP A 76 2.34 -22.07 2.83
N ALA A 77 1.96 -21.39 3.92
CA ALA A 77 1.74 -19.95 3.91
C ALA A 77 3.05 -19.16 3.72
N LEU A 78 4.18 -19.65 4.25
CA LEU A 78 5.49 -18.99 4.13
C LEU A 78 5.92 -18.82 2.67
N HIS A 79 5.58 -19.79 1.81
CA HIS A 79 5.90 -19.73 0.39
C HIS A 79 4.85 -18.96 -0.43
N ALA A 80 3.58 -19.07 -0.06
CA ALA A 80 2.48 -18.46 -0.81
C ALA A 80 2.27 -16.97 -0.51
N LEU A 81 2.45 -16.54 0.75
CA LEU A 81 2.20 -15.17 1.19
C LEU A 81 3.06 -14.11 0.47
N PRO A 82 4.38 -14.28 0.28
CA PRO A 82 5.19 -13.31 -0.46
C PRO A 82 4.71 -13.11 -1.90
N ASN A 83 4.34 -14.20 -2.59
CA ASN A 83 3.84 -14.14 -3.96
C ASN A 83 2.44 -13.51 -4.01
N LEU A 84 1.56 -13.86 -3.08
CA LEU A 84 0.25 -13.23 -2.95
C LEU A 84 0.40 -11.73 -2.70
N LEU A 85 1.29 -11.31 -1.81
CA LEU A 85 1.52 -9.89 -1.51
C LEU A 85 2.01 -9.12 -2.74
N LYS A 86 2.91 -9.70 -3.56
CA LYS A 86 3.33 -9.11 -4.85
C LYS A 86 2.15 -8.96 -5.82
N LEU A 87 1.32 -9.99 -5.93
CA LEU A 87 0.14 -9.98 -6.78
C LEU A 87 -0.86 -8.91 -6.34
N LEU A 88 -1.09 -8.77 -5.03
CA LEU A 88 -1.95 -7.73 -4.47
C LEU A 88 -1.36 -6.32 -4.70
N ALA A 89 -0.05 -6.15 -4.58
CA ALA A 89 0.62 -4.88 -4.88
C ALA A 89 0.48 -4.49 -6.36
N ALA A 90 0.59 -5.44 -7.28
CA ALA A 90 0.35 -5.20 -8.70
C ALA A 90 -1.10 -4.77 -9.01
N ARG A 91 -2.05 -5.09 -8.13
CA ARG A 91 -3.46 -4.71 -8.20
C ARG A 91 -3.86 -3.59 -7.25
N ALA A 92 -2.90 -2.96 -6.58
CA ALA A 92 -3.16 -1.86 -5.65
C ALA A 92 -4.01 -0.75 -6.30
N SER A 93 -4.92 -0.15 -5.53
CA SER A 93 -5.93 0.83 -5.96
C SER A 93 -7.01 0.29 -6.91
N GLY A 94 -6.99 -1.00 -7.24
CA GLY A 94 -8.03 -1.66 -8.02
C GLY A 94 -9.15 -2.23 -7.15
N LEU A 95 -10.29 -2.51 -7.77
CA LEU A 95 -11.36 -3.27 -7.14
C LEU A 95 -10.90 -4.70 -6.89
N LEU A 96 -11.13 -5.19 -5.67
CA LEU A 96 -10.72 -6.54 -5.27
C LEU A 96 -11.73 -7.57 -5.80
N ASN A 97 -11.30 -8.37 -6.77
CA ASN A 97 -11.99 -9.56 -7.20
C ASN A 97 -11.27 -10.81 -6.65
N LEU A 98 -11.84 -11.45 -5.64
CA LEU A 98 -11.22 -12.62 -5.00
C LEU A 98 -11.11 -13.83 -5.94
N ALA A 99 -12.04 -14.00 -6.89
CA ALA A 99 -11.98 -15.10 -7.84
C ALA A 99 -10.78 -14.95 -8.79
N ASP A 100 -10.53 -13.74 -9.30
CA ASP A 100 -9.40 -13.47 -10.17
C ASP A 100 -8.07 -13.58 -9.42
N VAL A 101 -8.00 -13.03 -8.19
CA VAL A 101 -6.80 -13.15 -7.35
C VAL A 101 -6.51 -14.60 -7.01
N GLY A 102 -7.54 -15.39 -6.66
CA GLY A 102 -7.39 -16.81 -6.34
C GLY A 102 -6.87 -17.62 -7.52
N ARG A 103 -7.41 -17.37 -8.71
CA ARG A 103 -6.97 -18.00 -9.95
C ARG A 103 -5.51 -17.71 -10.26
N ASP A 104 -5.12 -16.43 -10.20
CA ASP A 104 -3.76 -16.01 -10.53
C ASP A 104 -2.73 -16.41 -9.44
N ALA A 105 -3.18 -16.51 -8.18
CA ALA A 105 -2.33 -16.99 -7.09
C ALA A 105 -2.29 -18.54 -6.99
N GLY A 106 -3.13 -19.26 -7.74
CA GLY A 106 -3.27 -20.71 -7.61
C GLY A 106 -3.82 -21.15 -6.25
N LEU A 107 -4.62 -20.31 -5.58
CA LEU A 107 -5.10 -20.54 -4.22
C LEU A 107 -6.62 -20.80 -4.20
N PRO A 108 -7.09 -21.82 -3.44
CA PRO A 108 -8.50 -21.97 -3.14
C PRO A 108 -9.07 -20.74 -2.42
N HIS A 109 -10.34 -20.43 -2.65
CA HIS A 109 -11.01 -19.25 -2.09
C HIS A 109 -10.88 -19.15 -0.55
N SER A 110 -11.03 -20.25 0.17
CA SER A 110 -10.91 -20.29 1.63
C SER A 110 -9.49 -19.94 2.10
N THR A 111 -8.46 -20.45 1.41
CA THR A 111 -7.06 -20.18 1.70
C THR A 111 -6.72 -18.72 1.39
N LEU A 112 -7.16 -18.20 0.22
CA LEU A 112 -6.98 -16.81 -0.15
C LEU A 112 -7.60 -15.87 0.88
N THR A 113 -8.85 -16.11 1.29
CA THR A 113 -9.54 -15.28 2.28
C THR A 113 -8.80 -15.25 3.61
N ARG A 114 -8.30 -16.41 4.07
CA ARG A 114 -7.49 -16.51 5.29
C ARG A 114 -6.16 -15.75 5.17
N TYR A 115 -5.47 -15.86 4.03
CA TYR A 115 -4.20 -15.17 3.81
C TYR A 115 -4.39 -13.67 3.68
N LEU A 116 -5.45 -13.23 3.02
CA LEU A 116 -5.78 -11.83 2.93
C LEU A 116 -6.07 -11.23 4.31
N ALA A 117 -6.86 -11.93 5.15
CA ALA A 117 -7.11 -11.51 6.53
C ALA A 117 -5.81 -11.43 7.36
N LEU A 118 -4.88 -12.38 7.16
CA LEU A 118 -3.57 -12.33 7.81
C LEU A 118 -2.77 -11.09 7.38
N LEU A 119 -2.67 -10.83 6.07
CA LEU A 119 -1.97 -9.65 5.54
C LEU A 119 -2.59 -8.33 6.03
N GLU A 120 -3.91 -8.30 6.24
CA GLU A 120 -4.60 -7.16 6.87
C GLU A 120 -4.26 -7.03 8.36
N THR A 121 -4.23 -8.14 9.09
CA THR A 121 -3.91 -8.16 10.54
C THR A 121 -2.49 -7.66 10.80
N VAL A 122 -1.55 -7.97 9.91
CA VAL A 122 -0.16 -7.50 10.01
C VAL A 122 0.07 -6.15 9.33
N PHE A 123 -0.98 -5.46 8.93
CA PHE A 123 -0.95 -4.11 8.33
C PHE A 123 -0.09 -4.00 7.06
N LEU A 124 -0.04 -5.02 6.22
CA LEU A 124 0.63 -4.94 4.92
C LEU A 124 -0.32 -4.50 3.81
N VAL A 125 -1.60 -4.87 3.93
CA VAL A 125 -2.66 -4.45 3.01
C VAL A 125 -3.91 -4.05 3.78
N TYR A 126 -4.81 -3.35 3.11
CA TYR A 126 -6.15 -3.08 3.65
C TYR A 126 -7.18 -2.96 2.52
N ARG A 127 -8.44 -3.22 2.86
CA ARG A 127 -9.57 -3.02 1.96
C ARG A 127 -10.28 -1.72 2.30
N LEU A 128 -10.42 -0.85 1.31
CA LEU A 128 -11.23 0.36 1.41
C LEU A 128 -12.64 0.04 0.92
N PRO A 129 -13.65 -0.02 1.81
CA PRO A 129 -15.02 -0.30 1.42
C PRO A 129 -15.56 0.73 0.42
N ALA A 130 -16.44 0.29 -0.47
CA ALA A 130 -17.13 1.21 -1.37
C ALA A 130 -17.98 2.19 -0.57
N TRP A 131 -17.92 3.46 -0.93
CA TRP A 131 -18.86 4.44 -0.39
C TRP A 131 -20.20 4.38 -1.14
N SER A 132 -21.30 4.42 -0.41
CA SER A 132 -22.65 4.57 -0.93
C SER A 132 -23.56 5.15 0.17
N PRO A 133 -24.52 6.02 -0.14
CA PRO A 133 -25.55 6.44 0.82
C PRO A 133 -26.35 5.25 1.36
N ASN A 134 -26.57 4.22 0.52
CA ASN A 134 -27.26 3.00 0.89
C ASN A 134 -26.30 1.98 1.54
N LEU A 135 -26.53 1.65 2.81
CA LEU A 135 -25.74 0.69 3.58
C LEU A 135 -25.69 -0.70 2.93
N GLY A 136 -26.82 -1.19 2.39
CA GLY A 136 -26.86 -2.49 1.71
C GLY A 136 -25.94 -2.53 0.49
N GLN A 137 -25.88 -1.45 -0.27
CA GLN A 137 -24.97 -1.36 -1.43
C GLN A 137 -23.49 -1.30 -1.01
N ARG A 138 -23.17 -0.73 0.15
CA ARG A 138 -21.77 -0.74 0.66
C ARG A 138 -21.28 -2.15 0.91
N LEU A 139 -22.14 -3.02 1.41
CA LEU A 139 -21.77 -4.41 1.75
C LEU A 139 -21.61 -5.31 0.53
N VAL A 140 -22.29 -4.98 -0.57
CA VAL A 140 -22.30 -5.81 -1.80
C VAL A 140 -21.21 -5.38 -2.80
N LYS A 141 -20.83 -4.09 -2.82
CA LYS A 141 -19.82 -3.58 -3.76
C LYS A 141 -18.42 -4.05 -3.38
N ALA A 142 -17.65 -4.47 -4.39
CA ALA A 142 -16.26 -4.84 -4.20
C ALA A 142 -15.46 -3.67 -3.60
N PRO A 143 -14.68 -3.90 -2.53
CA PRO A 143 -13.78 -2.88 -1.96
C PRO A 143 -12.60 -2.64 -2.89
N LYS A 144 -11.96 -1.47 -2.77
CA LYS A 144 -10.62 -1.27 -3.32
C LYS A 144 -9.56 -1.89 -2.40
N LEU A 145 -8.54 -2.48 -3.01
CA LEU A 145 -7.39 -3.00 -2.29
C LEU A 145 -6.24 -1.98 -2.31
N HIS A 146 -5.61 -1.76 -1.17
CA HIS A 146 -4.41 -0.94 -1.06
C HIS A 146 -3.32 -1.67 -0.29
N VAL A 147 -2.07 -1.46 -0.69
CA VAL A 147 -0.90 -1.71 0.15
C VAL A 147 -0.76 -0.53 1.12
N VAL A 148 -0.32 -0.77 2.33
CA VAL A 148 -0.27 0.27 3.38
C VAL A 148 0.65 1.43 3.02
N ASP A 149 1.65 1.22 2.17
CA ASP A 149 2.64 2.22 1.79
C ASP A 149 2.99 2.13 0.30
N ALA A 150 3.06 3.28 -0.38
CA ALA A 150 3.34 3.34 -1.82
C ALA A 150 4.77 2.87 -2.14
N GLY A 151 5.76 3.16 -1.29
CA GLY A 151 7.13 2.70 -1.48
C GLY A 151 7.25 1.19 -1.33
N LEU A 152 6.54 0.61 -0.35
CA LEU A 152 6.42 -0.84 -0.22
C LEU A 152 5.75 -1.46 -1.44
N ALA A 153 4.67 -0.86 -1.96
CA ALA A 153 4.00 -1.32 -3.18
C ALA A 153 4.95 -1.28 -4.38
N CYS A 154 5.66 -0.17 -4.58
CA CYS A 154 6.66 -0.03 -5.64
C CYS A 154 7.76 -1.09 -5.53
N HIS A 155 8.30 -1.32 -4.32
CA HIS A 155 9.31 -2.36 -4.09
C HIS A 155 8.80 -3.75 -4.48
N LEU A 156 7.57 -4.10 -4.08
CA LEU A 156 6.98 -5.42 -4.36
C LEU A 156 6.81 -5.70 -5.86
N ILE A 157 6.50 -4.68 -6.66
CA ILE A 157 6.31 -4.80 -8.12
C ILE A 157 7.56 -4.45 -8.92
N GLY A 158 8.68 -4.14 -8.25
CA GLY A 158 9.92 -3.75 -8.91
C GLY A 158 9.81 -2.46 -9.71
N ALA A 159 9.02 -1.48 -9.23
CA ALA A 159 8.88 -0.18 -9.87
C ALA A 159 9.81 0.85 -9.23
N ASP A 160 10.63 1.49 -10.05
CA ASP A 160 11.45 2.64 -9.70
C ASP A 160 10.81 3.97 -10.13
N ALA A 161 11.48 5.07 -9.88
CA ALA A 161 10.98 6.39 -10.21
C ALA A 161 10.88 6.63 -11.73
N GLN A 162 11.78 6.02 -12.53
CA GLN A 162 11.75 6.13 -13.98
C GLN A 162 10.52 5.41 -14.53
N ARG A 163 10.30 4.16 -14.13
CA ARG A 163 9.12 3.39 -14.54
C ARG A 163 7.82 4.10 -14.18
N LEU A 164 7.73 4.70 -12.98
CA LEU A 164 6.54 5.48 -12.60
C LEU A 164 6.36 6.75 -13.46
N ALA A 165 7.45 7.37 -13.91
CA ALA A 165 7.37 8.55 -14.79
C ALA A 165 6.87 8.18 -16.19
N GLU A 166 7.23 7.01 -16.69
CA GLU A 166 6.88 6.49 -18.01
C GLU A 166 5.48 5.85 -18.05
N ASP A 167 5.07 5.15 -16.97
CA ASP A 167 3.79 4.45 -16.86
C ASP A 167 2.77 5.28 -16.07
N ARG A 168 2.01 6.13 -16.78
CA ARG A 168 0.99 7.02 -16.18
C ARG A 168 -0.11 6.26 -15.43
N PRO A 169 -0.67 5.15 -15.93
CA PRO A 169 -1.62 4.32 -15.17
C PRO A 169 -1.03 3.79 -13.86
N LEU A 170 0.21 3.33 -13.86
CA LEU A 170 0.89 2.85 -12.66
C LEU A 170 1.13 3.99 -11.67
N LEU A 171 1.61 5.14 -12.15
CA LEU A 171 1.76 6.35 -11.34
C LEU A 171 0.46 6.73 -10.63
N GLY A 172 -0.67 6.71 -11.36
CA GLY A 172 -1.99 7.03 -10.80
C GLY A 172 -2.38 6.09 -9.66
N ARG A 173 -2.16 4.78 -9.83
CA ARG A 173 -2.44 3.78 -8.78
C ARG A 173 -1.56 3.95 -7.54
N MET A 174 -0.27 4.23 -7.73
CA MET A 174 0.65 4.47 -6.61
C MET A 174 0.34 5.78 -5.91
N LEU A 175 -0.05 6.83 -6.66
CA LEU A 175 -0.50 8.09 -6.10
C LEU A 175 -1.78 7.92 -5.27
N GLU A 176 -2.77 7.18 -5.77
CA GLU A 176 -3.98 6.88 -5.00
C GLU A 176 -3.65 6.13 -3.71
N THR A 177 -2.80 5.09 -3.78
CA THR A 177 -2.33 4.35 -2.59
C THR A 177 -1.65 5.29 -1.58
N PHE A 178 -0.80 6.18 -2.04
CA PHE A 178 -0.14 7.17 -1.20
C PHE A 178 -1.14 8.11 -0.52
N VAL A 179 -2.05 8.73 -1.30
CA VAL A 179 -3.04 9.70 -0.78
C VAL A 179 -3.95 9.03 0.26
N VAL A 180 -4.48 7.84 -0.05
CA VAL A 180 -5.35 7.12 0.90
C VAL A 180 -4.56 6.72 2.15
N GLY A 181 -3.29 6.32 2.02
CA GLY A 181 -2.40 6.04 3.15
C GLY A 181 -2.20 7.26 4.05
N GLU A 182 -1.97 8.45 3.47
CA GLU A 182 -1.82 9.71 4.23
C GLU A 182 -3.13 10.14 4.94
N LEU A 183 -4.28 9.93 4.30
CA LEU A 183 -5.57 10.27 4.90
C LEU A 183 -5.98 9.35 6.05
N ARG A 184 -5.35 8.19 6.19
CA ARG A 184 -5.61 7.21 7.25
C ARG A 184 -4.74 7.35 8.49
N LYS A 185 -3.68 8.15 8.42
CA LYS A 185 -2.81 8.50 9.56
C LYS A 185 -3.48 9.48 10.51
#